data_c4d0025e31ea924939567ca9ab18677a
#
_entry.id   c4d0025e31ea924939567ca9ab18677a
#
_cell.length_a   1.000
_cell.length_b   1.000
_cell.length_c   1.000
_cell.angle_alpha   90.00
_cell.angle_beta   90.00
_cell.angle_gamma   90.00
#
_symmetry.space_group_name_H-M   'P 1'
#
loop_
_entity.id
_entity.type
_entity.pdbx_description
1 polymer ?
#
loop_
_entity_poly.entity_id
_entity_poly.type
_entity_poly.pdbx_seq_one_letter_code
_entity_poly.pdbx_strand_id
1 'polypeptide(L)'
;MIDRICISINNRCNMACKYCHFHEKASSICGQDMDVFKILDNVVYSIEKNNIHVFKIGFVGNGEPLLDYEKFKEYVLYISKYLDDGRIAAYTISNGLLWDREKLEFFKLHRVNMGISIDGIEEVHNEYRCNTHSRVMEAIQLYKDINGKYPSMNCTVGESVIEHADETIAFFSEFENRITFSRMIGKYGISLGVFNDFLRKASSSLNVRTGGYDCTMYGGMCGAGMNNIFYSNGNVYICGNCVDMEPLGTSDMPLADFENLSYDFDRKHCYKETICE
;
A
#
# COMPACT_ATOMS: atom_id res chain seq x y z
N MET A 1 1.78 11.03 18.15
CA MET A 1 0.34 11.09 17.74
C MET A 1 0.20 10.34 16.43
N ILE A 2 -0.73 9.41 16.35
CA ILE A 2 -1.03 8.66 15.13
C ILE A 2 -1.96 9.50 14.26
N ASP A 3 -1.54 9.78 13.03
CA ASP A 3 -2.30 10.52 12.02
C ASP A 3 -2.45 9.72 10.71
N ARG A 4 -1.97 8.48 10.70
CA ARG A 4 -2.09 7.56 9.58
C ARG A 4 -2.32 6.13 10.07
N ILE A 5 -3.20 5.40 9.37
CA ILE A 5 -3.33 3.96 9.53
C ILE A 5 -3.41 3.28 8.17
N CYS A 6 -3.03 2.00 8.14
CA CYS A 6 -3.34 1.11 7.03
C CYS A 6 -4.22 -0.03 7.53
N ILE A 7 -5.23 -0.40 6.76
CA ILE A 7 -6.19 -1.45 7.12
C ILE A 7 -6.18 -2.50 6.01
N SER A 8 -5.81 -3.73 6.34
CA SER A 8 -6.01 -4.89 5.47
C SER A 8 -7.43 -5.40 5.66
N ILE A 9 -8.34 -5.03 4.76
CA ILE A 9 -9.77 -5.36 4.90
C ILE A 9 -10.09 -6.83 4.60
N ASN A 10 -9.14 -7.54 3.97
CA ASN A 10 -9.20 -8.98 3.77
C ASN A 10 -7.80 -9.56 3.58
N ASN A 11 -7.73 -10.90 3.54
CA ASN A 11 -6.50 -11.66 3.34
C ASN A 11 -6.60 -12.57 2.10
N ARG A 12 -7.39 -12.17 1.11
CA ARG A 12 -7.62 -12.90 -0.12
C ARG A 12 -7.15 -12.09 -1.31
N CYS A 13 -6.57 -12.76 -2.29
CA CYS A 13 -6.16 -12.15 -3.53
C CYS A 13 -6.58 -13.03 -4.71
N ASN A 14 -6.98 -12.40 -5.82
CA ASN A 14 -7.28 -13.06 -7.08
C ASN A 14 -6.04 -13.24 -7.97
N MET A 15 -4.84 -12.95 -7.42
CA MET A 15 -3.54 -13.15 -8.07
C MET A 15 -2.59 -13.94 -7.16
N ALA A 16 -1.59 -14.58 -7.78
CA ALA A 16 -0.50 -15.30 -7.10
C ALA A 16 0.86 -14.77 -7.60
N CYS A 17 1.14 -13.48 -7.35
CA CYS A 17 2.40 -12.86 -7.77
C CYS A 17 3.60 -13.59 -7.16
N LYS A 18 4.63 -13.91 -7.96
CA LYS A 18 5.79 -14.70 -7.53
C LYS A 18 6.53 -14.13 -6.29
N TYR A 19 6.58 -12.80 -6.17
CA TYR A 19 7.26 -12.10 -5.08
C TYR A 19 6.33 -11.75 -3.91
N CYS A 20 5.07 -12.17 -3.94
CA CYS A 20 4.13 -11.77 -2.90
C CYS A 20 4.45 -12.45 -1.57
N HIS A 21 5.12 -11.73 -0.70
CA HIS A 21 5.46 -12.22 0.64
C HIS A 21 4.24 -12.59 1.49
N PHE A 22 3.07 -12.08 1.13
CA PHE A 22 1.83 -12.43 1.79
C PHE A 22 1.43 -13.89 1.53
N HIS A 23 1.61 -14.40 0.31
CA HIS A 23 1.32 -15.80 0.02
C HIS A 23 2.23 -16.76 0.79
N GLU A 24 3.49 -16.36 1.02
CA GLU A 24 4.43 -17.14 1.83
C GLU A 24 4.01 -17.17 3.32
N LYS A 25 3.37 -16.12 3.81
CA LYS A 25 2.95 -15.94 5.20
C LYS A 25 1.49 -16.28 5.47
N ALA A 26 0.67 -16.47 4.44
CA ALA A 26 -0.79 -16.66 4.59
C ALA A 26 -1.17 -17.83 5.50
N SER A 27 -0.34 -18.88 5.58
CA SER A 27 -0.55 -20.04 6.47
C SER A 27 -0.28 -19.71 7.95
N SER A 28 0.46 -18.68 8.27
CA SER A 28 0.79 -18.26 9.63
C SER A 28 -0.09 -17.10 10.15
N ILE A 29 -0.87 -16.48 9.26
CA ILE A 29 -1.76 -15.38 9.61
C ILE A 29 -3.13 -15.96 9.97
N CYS A 30 -3.23 -16.55 11.16
CA CYS A 30 -4.51 -16.89 11.78
C CYS A 30 -5.03 -15.65 12.50
N GLY A 31 -6.15 -15.08 12.04
CA GLY A 31 -6.73 -13.90 12.66
C GLY A 31 -8.22 -14.02 12.88
N GLN A 32 -8.72 -13.21 13.78
CA GLN A 32 -10.13 -13.00 14.02
C GLN A 32 -10.70 -12.01 13.00
N ASP A 33 -12.02 -12.06 12.80
CA ASP A 33 -12.71 -11.00 12.09
C ASP A 33 -12.44 -9.66 12.76
N MET A 34 -12.11 -8.67 11.96
CA MET A 34 -11.75 -7.33 12.42
C MET A 34 -12.96 -6.40 12.20
N ASP A 35 -13.38 -5.74 13.29
CA ASP A 35 -14.41 -4.70 13.21
C ASP A 35 -13.79 -3.39 12.69
N VAL A 36 -13.87 -3.20 11.38
CA VAL A 36 -13.34 -1.99 10.73
C VAL A 36 -14.12 -0.74 11.12
N PHE A 37 -15.43 -0.85 11.41
CA PHE A 37 -16.21 0.32 11.84
C PHE A 37 -15.71 0.85 13.17
N LYS A 38 -15.36 -0.03 14.13
CA LYS A 38 -14.76 0.37 15.40
C LYS A 38 -13.41 1.06 15.23
N ILE A 39 -12.59 0.59 14.27
CA ILE A 39 -11.33 1.27 13.93
C ILE A 39 -11.62 2.67 13.38
N LEU A 40 -12.60 2.81 12.48
CA LEU A 40 -12.98 4.09 11.92
C LEU A 40 -13.56 5.04 12.99
N ASP A 41 -14.34 4.54 13.97
CA ASP A 41 -14.78 5.31 15.13
C ASP A 41 -13.60 5.86 15.94
N ASN A 42 -12.60 5.03 16.19
CA ASN A 42 -11.38 5.45 16.89
C ASN A 42 -10.62 6.54 16.11
N VAL A 43 -10.59 6.45 14.77
CA VAL A 43 -10.02 7.50 13.91
C VAL A 43 -10.80 8.80 14.04
N VAL A 44 -12.13 8.74 13.90
CA VAL A 44 -13.01 9.91 14.02
C VAL A 44 -12.85 10.56 15.39
N TYR A 45 -12.86 9.77 16.46
CA TYR A 45 -12.62 10.26 17.81
C TYR A 45 -11.25 10.96 17.95
N SER A 46 -10.20 10.36 17.37
CA SER A 46 -8.86 10.96 17.40
C SER A 46 -8.78 12.28 16.65
N ILE A 47 -9.43 12.39 15.49
CA ILE A 47 -9.52 13.62 14.69
C ILE A 47 -10.17 14.74 15.52
N GLU A 48 -11.32 14.45 16.13
CA GLU A 48 -12.08 15.44 16.88
C GLU A 48 -11.36 15.87 18.17
N LYS A 49 -10.81 14.91 18.91
CA LYS A 49 -10.12 15.15 20.18
C LYS A 49 -8.82 15.92 20.03
N ASN A 50 -8.02 15.58 19.01
CA ASN A 50 -6.65 16.09 18.84
C ASN A 50 -6.55 17.21 17.79
N ASN A 51 -7.68 17.62 17.21
CA ASN A 51 -7.74 18.63 16.14
C ASN A 51 -6.78 18.31 14.98
N ILE A 52 -6.81 17.04 14.52
CA ILE A 52 -5.97 16.60 13.41
C ILE A 52 -6.51 17.21 12.11
N HIS A 53 -5.68 17.93 11.40
CA HIS A 53 -6.10 18.59 10.15
C HIS A 53 -6.41 17.59 9.04
N VAL A 54 -5.54 16.57 8.87
CA VAL A 54 -5.75 15.51 7.88
C VAL A 54 -5.27 14.18 8.45
N PHE A 55 -6.18 13.23 8.61
CA PHE A 55 -5.88 11.85 8.94
C PHE A 55 -5.81 10.99 7.67
N LYS A 56 -4.80 10.15 7.52
CA LYS A 56 -4.63 9.31 6.33
C LYS A 56 -5.06 7.87 6.60
N ILE A 57 -5.96 7.34 5.77
CA ILE A 57 -6.38 5.93 5.82
C ILE A 57 -5.99 5.23 4.52
N GLY A 58 -5.14 4.21 4.62
CA GLY A 58 -4.85 3.30 3.52
C GLY A 58 -5.66 2.02 3.67
N PHE A 59 -6.58 1.75 2.75
CA PHE A 59 -7.21 0.44 2.63
C PHE A 59 -6.32 -0.44 1.76
N VAL A 60 -5.24 -0.91 2.35
CA VAL A 60 -4.16 -1.63 1.67
C VAL A 60 -3.62 -2.72 2.58
N GLY A 61 -3.13 -3.81 2.02
CA GLY A 61 -2.50 -4.83 2.85
C GLY A 61 -2.36 -6.17 2.16
N ASN A 62 -2.75 -7.21 2.86
CA ASN A 62 -2.40 -8.59 2.60
C ASN A 62 -3.26 -9.29 1.54
N GLY A 63 -4.03 -8.55 0.76
CA GLY A 63 -4.91 -9.13 -0.26
C GLY A 63 -5.24 -8.11 -1.35
N GLU A 64 -6.26 -8.42 -2.14
CA GLU A 64 -6.85 -7.48 -3.08
C GLU A 64 -8.09 -6.84 -2.43
N PRO A 65 -8.07 -5.53 -2.14
CA PRO A 65 -9.17 -4.88 -1.43
C PRO A 65 -10.53 -5.01 -2.12
N LEU A 66 -10.53 -5.00 -3.46
CA LEU A 66 -11.76 -5.03 -4.25
C LEU A 66 -12.44 -6.41 -4.34
N LEU A 67 -11.87 -7.45 -3.76
CA LEU A 67 -12.59 -8.72 -3.59
C LEU A 67 -13.78 -8.60 -2.63
N ASP A 68 -13.71 -7.67 -1.68
CA ASP A 68 -14.78 -7.38 -0.74
C ASP A 68 -15.33 -5.95 -0.97
N TYR A 69 -15.60 -5.62 -2.25
CA TYR A 69 -16.00 -4.27 -2.67
C TYR A 69 -17.20 -3.73 -1.89
N GLU A 70 -18.24 -4.54 -1.65
CA GLU A 70 -19.44 -4.06 -0.94
C GLU A 70 -19.10 -3.63 0.50
N LYS A 71 -18.30 -4.42 1.23
CA LYS A 71 -17.81 -4.02 2.56
C LYS A 71 -16.93 -2.77 2.49
N PHE A 72 -16.04 -2.70 1.48
CA PHE A 72 -15.19 -1.51 1.30
C PHE A 72 -16.05 -0.26 1.05
N LYS A 73 -17.09 -0.39 0.22
CA LYS A 73 -18.08 0.67 -0.03
C LYS A 73 -18.76 1.15 1.25
N GLU A 74 -19.19 0.23 2.11
CA GLU A 74 -19.78 0.57 3.41
C GLU A 74 -18.82 1.37 4.28
N TYR A 75 -17.53 1.00 4.34
CA TYR A 75 -16.51 1.73 5.10
C TYR A 75 -16.29 3.15 4.57
N VAL A 76 -16.25 3.30 3.25
CA VAL A 76 -16.11 4.62 2.61
C VAL A 76 -17.32 5.50 2.90
N LEU A 77 -18.54 4.95 2.80
CA LEU A 77 -19.76 5.67 3.10
C LEU A 77 -19.83 6.09 4.57
N TYR A 78 -19.36 5.24 5.48
CA TYR A 78 -19.31 5.51 6.92
C TYR A 78 -18.50 6.76 7.27
N ILE A 79 -17.37 6.96 6.60
CA ILE A 79 -16.49 8.12 6.80
C ILE A 79 -16.69 9.23 5.77
N SER A 80 -17.73 9.17 4.93
CA SER A 80 -17.92 10.07 3.78
C SER A 80 -17.88 11.55 4.17
N LYS A 81 -18.52 11.93 5.28
CA LYS A 81 -18.49 13.30 5.80
C LYS A 81 -17.05 13.83 5.98
N TYR A 82 -16.16 13.00 6.50
CA TYR A 82 -14.75 13.37 6.77
C TYR A 82 -13.89 13.34 5.50
N LEU A 83 -14.29 12.54 4.50
CA LEU A 83 -13.70 12.57 3.16
C LEU A 83 -14.08 13.86 2.42
N ASP A 84 -15.36 14.26 2.51
CA ASP A 84 -15.90 15.43 1.83
C ASP A 84 -15.31 16.74 2.37
N ASP A 85 -15.16 16.84 3.68
CA ASP A 85 -14.56 18.02 4.33
C ASP A 85 -13.02 18.02 4.36
N GLY A 86 -12.40 16.93 3.86
CA GLY A 86 -10.96 16.80 3.71
C GLY A 86 -10.19 16.45 4.99
N ARG A 87 -10.87 16.16 6.10
CA ARG A 87 -10.24 15.71 7.35
C ARG A 87 -9.73 14.27 7.29
N ILE A 88 -10.27 13.46 6.37
CA ILE A 88 -9.72 12.15 6.04
C ILE A 88 -9.26 12.14 4.59
N ALA A 89 -8.05 11.68 4.36
CA ALA A 89 -7.51 11.36 3.05
C ALA A 89 -7.40 9.83 2.91
N ALA A 90 -8.33 9.20 2.17
CA ALA A 90 -8.34 7.76 1.96
C ALA A 90 -7.67 7.37 0.63
N TYR A 91 -7.01 6.22 0.64
CA TYR A 91 -6.44 5.63 -0.56
C TYR A 91 -6.47 4.10 -0.52
N THR A 92 -6.40 3.51 -1.70
CA THR A 92 -6.19 2.06 -1.87
C THR A 92 -5.20 1.78 -2.99
N ILE A 93 -4.53 0.63 -2.94
CA ILE A 93 -3.69 0.12 -4.02
C ILE A 93 -4.25 -1.25 -4.41
N SER A 94 -4.54 -1.40 -5.69
CA SER A 94 -5.17 -2.59 -6.26
C SER A 94 -4.31 -3.19 -7.37
N ASN A 95 -4.51 -4.46 -7.66
CA ASN A 95 -3.92 -5.10 -8.83
C ASN A 95 -4.62 -4.72 -10.16
N GLY A 96 -5.73 -3.98 -10.09
CA GLY A 96 -6.47 -3.48 -11.24
C GLY A 96 -7.45 -4.44 -11.90
N LEU A 97 -7.38 -5.74 -11.61
CA LEU A 97 -8.16 -6.76 -12.34
C LEU A 97 -9.67 -6.73 -12.05
N LEU A 98 -10.07 -6.05 -10.97
CA LEU A 98 -11.46 -5.89 -10.56
C LEU A 98 -11.98 -4.47 -10.77
N TRP A 99 -11.18 -3.63 -11.44
CA TRP A 99 -11.62 -2.27 -11.78
C TRP A 99 -12.68 -2.33 -12.88
N ASP A 100 -13.77 -1.64 -12.63
CA ASP A 100 -14.84 -1.38 -13.57
C ASP A 100 -15.33 0.06 -13.40
N ARG A 101 -16.20 0.50 -14.30
CA ARG A 101 -16.72 1.87 -14.31
C ARG A 101 -17.43 2.23 -13.01
N GLU A 102 -18.29 1.34 -12.51
CA GLU A 102 -19.08 1.58 -11.30
C GLU A 102 -18.16 1.86 -10.09
N LYS A 103 -17.17 1.00 -9.86
CA LYS A 103 -16.22 1.13 -8.75
C LYS A 103 -15.37 2.38 -8.88
N LEU A 104 -14.85 2.66 -10.07
CA LEU A 104 -14.00 3.83 -10.28
C LEU A 104 -14.78 5.15 -10.12
N GLU A 105 -16.02 5.22 -10.59
CA GLU A 105 -16.90 6.37 -10.39
C GLU A 105 -17.29 6.55 -8.92
N PHE A 106 -17.55 5.46 -8.19
CA PHE A 106 -17.79 5.50 -6.77
C PHE A 106 -16.61 6.06 -5.98
N PHE A 107 -15.40 5.54 -6.20
CA PHE A 107 -14.21 6.03 -5.50
C PHE A 107 -13.84 7.47 -5.89
N LYS A 108 -14.08 7.86 -7.13
CA LYS A 108 -13.93 9.25 -7.58
C LYS A 108 -14.90 10.17 -6.84
N LEU A 109 -16.19 9.79 -6.77
CA LEU A 109 -17.24 10.56 -6.08
C LEU A 109 -16.88 10.78 -4.61
N HIS A 110 -16.41 9.75 -3.92
CA HIS A 110 -16.06 9.79 -2.50
C HIS A 110 -14.60 10.15 -2.22
N ARG A 111 -13.86 10.66 -3.23
CA ARG A 111 -12.47 11.15 -3.08
C ARG A 111 -11.49 10.12 -2.51
N VAL A 112 -11.71 8.84 -2.75
CA VAL A 112 -10.75 7.78 -2.42
C VAL A 112 -9.71 7.70 -3.55
N ASN A 113 -8.44 7.93 -3.23
CA ASN A 113 -7.38 7.84 -4.22
C ASN A 113 -7.06 6.37 -4.53
N MET A 114 -7.07 6.03 -5.81
CA MET A 114 -6.74 4.68 -6.26
C MET A 114 -5.35 4.63 -6.87
N GLY A 115 -4.54 3.70 -6.40
CA GLY A 115 -3.28 3.32 -7.01
C GLY A 115 -3.38 1.95 -7.66
N ILE A 116 -2.56 1.72 -8.67
CA ILE A 116 -2.48 0.44 -9.39
C ILE A 116 -1.07 -0.14 -9.31
N SER A 117 -0.99 -1.46 -9.19
CA SER A 117 0.28 -2.18 -9.18
C SER A 117 0.63 -2.62 -10.61
N ILE A 118 1.76 -2.10 -11.13
CA ILE A 118 2.30 -2.46 -12.46
C ILE A 118 3.83 -2.41 -12.40
N ASP A 119 4.49 -3.44 -12.92
CA ASP A 119 5.94 -3.60 -12.81
C ASP A 119 6.69 -3.28 -14.13
N GLY A 120 6.22 -2.28 -14.85
CA GLY A 120 6.83 -1.80 -16.10
C GLY A 120 6.29 -2.50 -17.35
N ILE A 121 7.19 -2.82 -18.29
CA ILE A 121 6.86 -3.43 -19.58
C ILE A 121 6.21 -4.80 -19.44
N GLU A 122 5.56 -5.26 -20.51
CA GLU A 122 4.79 -6.51 -20.51
C GLU A 122 5.61 -7.72 -20.08
N GLU A 123 6.82 -7.87 -20.57
CA GLU A 123 7.71 -9.00 -20.24
C GLU A 123 7.99 -9.07 -18.74
N VAL A 124 8.42 -7.96 -18.15
CA VAL A 124 8.74 -7.85 -16.71
C VAL A 124 7.51 -8.06 -15.84
N HIS A 125 6.41 -7.38 -16.18
CA HIS A 125 5.18 -7.51 -15.41
C HIS A 125 4.64 -8.96 -15.45
N ASN A 126 4.61 -9.56 -16.62
CA ASN A 126 4.05 -10.90 -16.81
C ASN A 126 4.88 -11.99 -16.13
N GLU A 127 6.19 -11.79 -16.02
CA GLU A 127 7.06 -12.71 -15.28
C GLU A 127 6.63 -12.88 -13.82
N TYR A 128 6.28 -11.78 -13.16
CA TYR A 128 5.99 -11.79 -11.72
C TYR A 128 4.50 -11.77 -11.38
N ARG A 129 3.64 -11.25 -12.27
CA ARG A 129 2.24 -10.92 -11.96
C ARG A 129 1.23 -11.67 -12.82
N CYS A 130 1.42 -12.98 -12.98
CA CYS A 130 0.42 -13.90 -13.54
C CYS A 130 -0.06 -13.54 -14.96
N ASN A 131 0.80 -13.02 -15.84
CA ASN A 131 0.45 -12.64 -17.23
C ASN A 131 -0.75 -11.68 -17.30
N THR A 132 -0.76 -10.65 -16.47
CA THR A 132 -1.91 -9.73 -16.36
C THR A 132 -1.68 -8.35 -16.97
N HIS A 133 -0.53 -8.09 -17.61
CA HIS A 133 -0.15 -6.75 -18.10
C HIS A 133 -1.23 -6.11 -18.96
N SER A 134 -1.71 -6.80 -20.00
CA SER A 134 -2.74 -6.27 -20.91
C SER A 134 -4.01 -5.82 -20.16
N ARG A 135 -4.51 -6.65 -19.22
CA ARG A 135 -5.69 -6.32 -18.41
C ARG A 135 -5.45 -5.14 -17.47
N VAL A 136 -4.23 -5.02 -16.93
CA VAL A 136 -3.85 -3.89 -16.09
C VAL A 136 -3.78 -2.60 -16.92
N MET A 137 -3.28 -2.67 -18.16
CA MET A 137 -3.27 -1.53 -19.09
C MET A 137 -4.69 -1.08 -19.46
N GLU A 138 -5.61 -2.01 -19.71
CA GLU A 138 -7.03 -1.70 -19.90
C GLU A 138 -7.65 -0.98 -18.69
N ALA A 139 -7.32 -1.44 -17.47
CA ALA A 139 -7.78 -0.82 -16.24
C ALA A 139 -7.20 0.60 -16.05
N ILE A 140 -5.93 0.81 -16.40
CA ILE A 140 -5.28 2.14 -16.40
C ILE A 140 -5.98 3.09 -17.37
N GLN A 141 -6.28 2.62 -18.60
CA GLN A 141 -6.98 3.43 -19.59
C GLN A 141 -8.40 3.78 -19.13
N LEU A 142 -9.14 2.79 -18.59
CA LEU A 142 -10.47 3.03 -18.03
C LEU A 142 -10.44 4.08 -16.91
N TYR A 143 -9.45 4.00 -16.02
CA TYR A 143 -9.28 5.00 -14.96
C TYR A 143 -9.03 6.40 -15.54
N LYS A 144 -8.15 6.50 -16.56
CA LYS A 144 -7.86 7.77 -17.24
C LYS A 144 -9.10 8.38 -17.88
N ASP A 145 -9.91 7.55 -18.56
CA ASP A 145 -11.15 7.98 -19.22
C ASP A 145 -12.17 8.57 -18.21
N ILE A 146 -12.26 7.98 -17.02
CA ILE A 146 -13.16 8.42 -15.97
C ILE A 146 -12.61 9.63 -15.20
N ASN A 147 -11.31 9.65 -14.89
CA ASN A 147 -10.71 10.63 -13.98
C ASN A 147 -10.00 11.79 -14.71
N GLY A 148 -9.77 11.69 -16.01
CA GLY A 148 -9.03 12.67 -16.80
C GLY A 148 -7.52 12.68 -16.56
N LYS A 149 -7.01 11.73 -15.75
CA LYS A 149 -5.59 11.55 -15.42
C LYS A 149 -5.30 10.08 -15.14
N TYR A 150 -4.05 9.68 -15.24
CA TYR A 150 -3.62 8.33 -14.88
C TYR A 150 -3.68 8.07 -13.36
N PRO A 151 -3.88 6.81 -12.92
CA PRO A 151 -3.81 6.44 -11.50
C PRO A 151 -2.37 6.54 -10.99
N SER A 152 -2.17 6.66 -9.67
CA SER A 152 -0.83 6.45 -9.08
C SER A 152 -0.37 5.03 -9.39
N MET A 153 0.88 4.87 -9.80
CA MET A 153 1.45 3.57 -10.16
C MET A 153 2.46 3.11 -9.12
N ASN A 154 2.42 1.81 -8.82
CA ASN A 154 3.34 1.18 -7.88
C ASN A 154 4.04 0.03 -8.59
N CYS A 155 5.37 0.10 -8.64
CA CYS A 155 6.24 -0.89 -9.26
C CYS A 155 7.12 -1.56 -8.19
N THR A 156 7.16 -2.87 -8.19
CA THR A 156 8.06 -3.65 -7.33
C THR A 156 9.33 -3.99 -8.13
N VAL A 157 10.45 -3.39 -7.75
CA VAL A 157 11.71 -3.49 -8.46
C VAL A 157 12.49 -4.73 -8.02
N GLY A 158 12.55 -5.73 -8.87
CA GLY A 158 13.32 -6.95 -8.75
C GLY A 158 14.37 -7.06 -9.87
N GLU A 159 15.02 -8.23 -9.99
CA GLU A 159 16.07 -8.46 -10.99
C GLU A 159 15.62 -8.14 -12.41
N SER A 160 14.47 -8.64 -12.83
CA SER A 160 13.94 -8.42 -14.18
C SER A 160 13.69 -6.93 -14.48
N VAL A 161 13.24 -6.13 -13.50
CA VAL A 161 13.16 -4.66 -13.65
C VAL A 161 14.54 -4.04 -13.83
N ILE A 162 15.56 -4.55 -13.14
CA ILE A 162 16.93 -4.03 -13.24
C ILE A 162 17.53 -4.37 -14.60
N GLU A 163 17.33 -5.59 -15.09
CA GLU A 163 17.78 -6.03 -16.41
C GLU A 163 17.17 -5.20 -17.55
N HIS A 164 15.91 -4.78 -17.38
CA HIS A 164 15.15 -3.95 -18.32
C HIS A 164 14.94 -2.52 -17.81
N ALA A 165 15.95 -1.95 -17.13
CA ALA A 165 15.79 -0.67 -16.44
C ALA A 165 15.48 0.49 -17.41
N ASP A 166 16.11 0.55 -18.58
CA ASP A 166 15.87 1.62 -19.54
C ASP A 166 14.47 1.53 -20.17
N GLU A 167 14.05 0.34 -20.53
CA GLU A 167 12.71 0.08 -21.08
C GLU A 167 11.63 0.35 -20.03
N THR A 168 11.86 -0.05 -18.79
CA THR A 168 10.93 0.22 -17.67
C THR A 168 10.81 1.72 -17.40
N ILE A 169 11.91 2.47 -17.40
CA ILE A 169 11.88 3.92 -17.24
C ILE A 169 11.18 4.58 -18.43
N ALA A 170 11.47 4.16 -19.65
CA ALA A 170 10.80 4.65 -20.85
C ALA A 170 9.29 4.39 -20.79
N PHE A 171 8.87 3.18 -20.40
CA PHE A 171 7.47 2.83 -20.20
C PHE A 171 6.77 3.79 -19.24
N PHE A 172 7.35 4.02 -18.05
CA PHE A 172 6.73 4.91 -17.10
C PHE A 172 6.77 6.39 -17.51
N SER A 173 7.65 6.80 -18.40
CA SER A 173 7.72 8.17 -18.90
C SER A 173 6.53 8.55 -19.81
N GLU A 174 5.81 7.55 -20.33
CA GLU A 174 4.58 7.77 -21.09
C GLU A 174 3.40 8.26 -20.23
N PHE A 175 3.53 8.11 -18.90
CA PHE A 175 2.49 8.50 -17.96
C PHE A 175 2.91 9.76 -17.20
N GLU A 176 2.19 10.84 -17.41
CA GLU A 176 2.38 12.09 -16.65
C GLU A 176 1.91 11.90 -15.19
N ASN A 177 2.60 11.05 -14.44
CA ASN A 177 2.18 10.70 -13.09
C ASN A 177 3.37 10.45 -12.15
N ARG A 178 3.06 10.32 -10.87
CA ARG A 178 4.01 9.94 -9.84
C ARG A 178 4.08 8.42 -9.72
N ILE A 179 5.28 7.88 -9.88
CA ILE A 179 5.54 6.45 -9.76
C ILE A 179 6.14 6.15 -8.39
N THR A 180 5.61 5.15 -7.70
CA THR A 180 6.19 4.62 -6.47
C THR A 180 6.98 3.36 -6.80
N PHE A 181 8.29 3.40 -6.63
CA PHE A 181 9.13 2.23 -6.71
C PHE A 181 9.36 1.65 -5.32
N SER A 182 9.16 0.35 -5.17
CA SER A 182 9.42 -0.41 -3.95
C SER A 182 10.42 -1.50 -4.23
N ARG A 183 11.44 -1.65 -3.37
CA ARG A 183 12.41 -2.72 -3.51
C ARG A 183 11.75 -4.08 -3.29
N MET A 184 11.97 -5.01 -4.21
CA MET A 184 11.60 -6.40 -4.02
C MET A 184 12.50 -7.02 -2.92
N ILE A 185 11.89 -7.79 -2.05
CA ILE A 185 12.51 -8.46 -0.92
C ILE A 185 12.20 -9.95 -0.96
N GLY A 186 12.87 -10.75 -0.14
CA GLY A 186 12.69 -12.20 -0.13
C GLY A 186 13.45 -12.89 -1.26
N LYS A 187 12.98 -14.05 -1.67
CA LYS A 187 13.65 -14.94 -2.63
C LYS A 187 14.05 -14.28 -3.95
N TYR A 188 13.28 -13.30 -4.42
CA TYR A 188 13.51 -12.57 -5.67
C TYR A 188 14.02 -11.15 -5.41
N GLY A 189 14.50 -10.90 -4.19
CA GLY A 189 14.94 -9.58 -3.74
C GLY A 189 16.24 -9.13 -4.37
N ILE A 190 16.40 -7.81 -4.47
CA ILE A 190 17.64 -7.16 -4.89
C ILE A 190 18.28 -6.41 -3.72
N SER A 191 19.59 -6.20 -3.78
CA SER A 191 20.31 -5.44 -2.76
C SER A 191 19.85 -3.97 -2.73
N LEU A 192 20.01 -3.33 -1.58
CA LEU A 192 19.68 -1.90 -1.43
C LEU A 192 20.56 -1.03 -2.36
N GLY A 193 21.82 -1.41 -2.57
CA GLY A 193 22.74 -0.71 -3.47
C GLY A 193 22.22 -0.69 -4.91
N VAL A 194 21.85 -1.86 -5.44
CA VAL A 194 21.28 -2.01 -6.79
C VAL A 194 19.96 -1.22 -6.94
N PHE A 195 19.09 -1.29 -5.92
CA PHE A 195 17.85 -0.51 -5.92
C PHE A 195 18.13 1.00 -5.94
N ASN A 196 19.09 1.48 -5.16
CA ASN A 196 19.45 2.89 -5.10
C ASN A 196 20.02 3.39 -6.43
N ASP A 197 20.80 2.55 -7.12
CA ASP A 197 21.34 2.88 -8.45
C ASP A 197 20.21 3.02 -9.47
N PHE A 198 19.27 2.10 -9.46
CA PHE A 198 18.06 2.20 -10.27
C PHE A 198 17.26 3.48 -9.97
N LEU A 199 17.05 3.80 -8.70
CA LEU A 199 16.30 5.02 -8.32
C LEU A 199 16.99 6.30 -8.78
N ARG A 200 18.33 6.38 -8.69
CA ARG A 200 19.08 7.52 -9.23
C ARG A 200 18.86 7.68 -10.72
N LYS A 201 18.90 6.57 -11.47
CA LYS A 201 18.65 6.54 -12.90
C LYS A 201 17.20 6.98 -13.22
N ALA A 202 16.21 6.39 -12.54
CA ALA A 202 14.79 6.69 -12.76
C ALA A 202 14.44 8.15 -12.41
N SER A 203 15.00 8.69 -11.33
CA SER A 203 14.71 10.06 -10.86
C SER A 203 15.24 11.14 -11.80
N SER A 204 16.09 10.81 -12.76
CA SER A 204 16.56 11.78 -13.76
C SER A 204 15.49 12.14 -14.79
N SER A 205 14.48 11.30 -14.98
CA SER A 205 13.44 11.44 -16.01
C SER A 205 12.01 11.26 -15.49
N LEU A 206 11.82 10.70 -14.30
CA LEU A 206 10.52 10.40 -13.73
C LEU A 206 10.26 11.18 -12.43
N ASN A 207 9.00 11.48 -12.17
CA ASN A 207 8.55 11.92 -10.84
C ASN A 207 8.43 10.71 -9.92
N VAL A 208 9.52 10.39 -9.23
CA VAL A 208 9.65 9.18 -8.42
C VAL A 208 9.29 9.43 -6.97
N ARG A 209 8.50 8.51 -6.42
CA ARG A 209 8.37 8.30 -4.99
C ARG A 209 8.96 6.94 -4.63
N THR A 210 9.69 6.87 -3.54
CA THR A 210 10.31 5.62 -3.13
C THR A 210 9.62 5.06 -1.90
N GLY A 211 9.04 3.86 -2.04
CA GLY A 211 8.44 3.15 -0.91
C GLY A 211 9.45 2.66 0.14
N GLY A 212 10.74 2.60 -0.22
CA GLY A 212 11.81 2.11 0.66
C GLY A 212 12.59 3.22 1.36
N TYR A 213 12.82 4.33 0.69
CA TYR A 213 13.53 5.49 1.27
C TYR A 213 12.73 6.22 2.33
N ASP A 214 11.41 6.11 2.28
CA ASP A 214 10.53 6.71 3.28
C ASP A 214 10.40 5.84 4.52
N CYS A 215 11.10 4.71 4.61
CA CYS A 215 11.06 3.85 5.78
C CYS A 215 11.75 4.54 6.96
N THR A 216 11.05 4.65 8.09
CA THR A 216 11.56 5.30 9.32
C THR A 216 12.85 4.64 9.82
N MET A 217 13.02 3.35 9.59
CA MET A 217 14.20 2.59 9.98
C MET A 217 15.45 2.94 9.20
N TYR A 218 15.29 3.50 7.99
CA TYR A 218 16.38 4.03 7.19
C TYR A 218 16.54 5.54 7.32
N GLY A 219 15.94 6.15 8.36
CA GLY A 219 15.90 7.60 8.54
C GLY A 219 14.88 8.29 7.66
N GLY A 220 13.98 7.55 7.01
CA GLY A 220 12.90 8.08 6.18
C GLY A 220 11.65 8.44 6.97
N MET A 221 10.62 8.86 6.27
CA MET A 221 9.40 9.45 6.83
C MET A 221 8.16 8.55 6.69
N CYS A 222 8.31 7.21 6.62
CA CYS A 222 7.14 6.33 6.50
C CYS A 222 6.25 6.35 7.75
N GLY A 223 6.82 6.70 8.90
CA GLY A 223 6.11 6.86 10.16
C GLY A 223 5.70 5.56 10.85
N ALA A 224 6.13 4.39 10.33
CA ALA A 224 5.80 3.10 10.93
C ALA A 224 6.20 3.03 12.41
N GLY A 225 5.24 2.71 13.29
CA GLY A 225 5.43 2.70 14.74
C GLY A 225 5.54 4.08 15.40
N MET A 226 5.51 5.17 14.65
CA MET A 226 5.56 6.55 15.18
C MET A 226 4.21 7.25 15.02
N ASN A 227 3.79 7.48 13.77
CA ASN A 227 2.51 8.10 13.44
C ASN A 227 1.68 7.25 12.46
N ASN A 228 2.16 6.05 12.11
CA ASN A 228 1.50 5.11 11.22
C ASN A 228 1.53 3.70 11.81
N ILE A 229 0.38 3.04 11.85
CA ILE A 229 0.22 1.64 12.27
C ILE A 229 -0.61 0.86 11.26
N PHE A 230 -0.52 -0.46 11.33
CA PHE A 230 -1.13 -1.37 10.37
C PHE A 230 -2.08 -2.35 11.04
N TYR A 231 -3.34 -2.37 10.59
CA TYR A 231 -4.39 -3.26 11.07
C TYR A 231 -4.54 -4.48 10.15
N SER A 232 -4.48 -5.66 10.72
CA SER A 232 -4.68 -6.92 10.00
C SER A 232 -5.13 -8.02 10.96
N ASN A 233 -6.13 -8.81 10.56
CA ASN A 233 -6.56 -10.02 11.27
C ASN A 233 -6.88 -9.80 12.77
N GLY A 234 -7.57 -8.74 13.10
CA GLY A 234 -7.90 -8.44 14.50
C GLY A 234 -6.75 -7.87 15.34
N ASN A 235 -5.58 -7.71 14.75
CA ASN A 235 -4.36 -7.23 15.40
C ASN A 235 -3.85 -5.92 14.80
N VAL A 236 -2.99 -5.25 15.56
CA VAL A 236 -2.28 -4.04 15.16
C VAL A 236 -0.79 -4.31 15.10
N TYR A 237 -0.16 -3.90 14.02
CA TYR A 237 1.27 -4.07 13.77
C TYR A 237 1.93 -2.72 13.45
N ILE A 238 3.23 -2.67 13.56
CA ILE A 238 4.02 -1.49 13.19
C ILE A 238 3.85 -1.17 11.70
N CYS A 239 3.87 -2.22 10.87
CA CYS A 239 3.81 -2.08 9.43
C CYS A 239 3.28 -3.38 8.79
N GLY A 240 2.78 -3.31 7.56
CA GLY A 240 2.26 -4.48 6.83
C GLY A 240 3.30 -5.55 6.53
N ASN A 241 4.60 -5.24 6.62
CA ASN A 241 5.67 -6.21 6.47
C ASN A 241 5.99 -6.99 7.77
N CYS A 242 5.36 -6.60 8.90
CA CYS A 242 5.62 -7.15 10.22
C CYS A 242 4.44 -7.97 10.76
N VAL A 243 3.55 -8.45 9.89
CA VAL A 243 2.34 -9.19 10.30
C VAL A 243 2.62 -10.60 10.84
N ASP A 244 3.84 -11.07 10.74
CA ASP A 244 4.38 -12.31 11.32
C ASP A 244 5.12 -12.09 12.64
N MET A 245 5.19 -10.86 13.11
CA MET A 245 5.79 -10.48 14.40
C MET A 245 4.74 -10.39 15.49
N GLU A 246 5.20 -10.24 16.73
CA GLU A 246 4.32 -9.95 17.87
C GLU A 246 3.52 -8.67 17.60
N PRO A 247 2.18 -8.72 17.67
CA PRO A 247 1.36 -7.54 17.47
C PRO A 247 1.54 -6.52 18.59
N LEU A 248 1.31 -5.25 18.26
CA LEU A 248 1.30 -4.15 19.22
C LEU A 248 0.12 -4.20 20.18
N GLY A 249 -0.94 -4.85 19.74
CA GLY A 249 -2.20 -4.98 20.42
C GLY A 249 -3.30 -5.47 19.46
N THR A 250 -4.53 -5.39 19.92
CA THR A 250 -5.70 -5.82 19.18
C THR A 250 -6.40 -4.64 18.49
N SER A 251 -7.16 -4.91 17.43
CA SER A 251 -7.83 -3.88 16.62
C SER A 251 -8.95 -3.13 17.35
N ASP A 252 -9.40 -3.63 18.48
CA ASP A 252 -10.43 -3.00 19.31
C ASP A 252 -9.88 -1.98 20.30
N MET A 253 -8.55 -1.89 20.46
CA MET A 253 -7.90 -0.91 21.32
C MET A 253 -7.99 0.51 20.76
N PRO A 254 -8.13 1.54 21.61
CA PRO A 254 -8.09 2.93 21.18
C PRO A 254 -6.77 3.32 20.52
N LEU A 255 -6.79 4.21 19.55
CA LEU A 255 -5.56 4.73 18.89
C LEU A 255 -4.58 5.36 19.91
N ALA A 256 -5.09 5.97 20.97
CA ALA A 256 -4.28 6.59 22.01
C ALA A 256 -3.35 5.59 22.73
N ASP A 257 -3.73 4.32 22.82
CA ASP A 257 -2.93 3.29 23.47
C ASP A 257 -1.66 2.96 22.67
N PHE A 258 -1.66 3.25 21.38
CA PHE A 258 -0.51 3.06 20.48
C PHE A 258 0.39 4.29 20.35
N GLU A 259 -0.02 5.47 20.88
CA GLU A 259 0.73 6.72 20.71
C GLU A 259 1.99 6.84 21.57
N ASN A 260 2.03 6.12 22.69
CA ASN A 260 3.11 6.20 23.67
C ASN A 260 3.97 4.93 23.74
N LEU A 261 3.79 4.04 22.78
CA LEU A 261 4.63 2.87 22.70
C LEU A 261 6.02 3.32 22.27
N SER A 262 6.94 3.43 23.23
CA SER A 262 8.37 3.59 22.94
C SER A 262 8.86 2.25 22.37
N TYR A 263 8.91 2.18 21.06
CA TYR A 263 9.58 1.06 20.42
C TYR A 263 11.07 1.33 20.44
N ASP A 264 11.79 0.51 21.18
CA ASP A 264 13.18 0.26 20.86
C ASP A 264 13.19 -0.57 19.57
N PHE A 265 13.09 0.17 18.46
CA PHE A 265 13.02 -0.42 17.14
C PHE A 265 14.43 -0.87 16.79
N ASP A 266 14.80 -2.07 17.20
CA ASP A 266 16.01 -2.69 16.69
C ASP A 266 15.83 -2.87 15.17
N ARG A 267 16.70 -2.21 14.39
CA ARG A 267 16.74 -2.29 12.92
C ARG A 267 16.73 -3.72 12.40
N LYS A 268 17.24 -4.68 13.19
CA LYS A 268 17.21 -6.10 12.90
C LYS A 268 15.83 -6.72 12.76
N HIS A 269 14.77 -6.03 13.19
CA HIS A 269 13.39 -6.51 13.11
C HIS A 269 12.59 -5.96 11.94
N CYS A 270 13.12 -5.03 11.15
CA CYS A 270 12.46 -4.68 9.90
C CYS A 270 12.66 -5.81 8.88
N TYR A 271 11.57 -6.38 8.43
CA TYR A 271 11.54 -7.41 7.38
C TYR A 271 12.38 -7.05 6.15
N LYS A 272 12.56 -5.76 5.87
CA LYS A 272 13.42 -5.27 4.78
C LYS A 272 14.93 -5.36 5.08
N GLU A 273 15.34 -5.47 6.33
CA GLU A 273 16.76 -5.65 6.72
C GLU A 273 17.15 -7.12 6.89
N THR A 274 16.27 -7.95 7.47
CA THR A 274 16.55 -9.37 7.70
C THR A 274 16.73 -10.21 6.45
N ILE A 275 16.39 -9.68 5.28
CA ILE A 275 16.49 -10.39 3.99
C ILE A 275 17.69 -9.85 3.16
N CYS A 276 18.48 -8.94 3.69
CA CYS A 276 19.61 -8.32 2.98
C CYS A 276 20.97 -8.75 3.53
N GLU A 277 21.03 -9.72 4.41
CA GLU A 277 22.22 -10.49 4.77
C GLU A 277 22.17 -11.85 4.03
#